data_38e44c66cf2f7f255cc8f606055cf58a
#
_entry.id   38e44c66cf2f7f255cc8f606055cf58a
#
_cell.length_a   1.000
_cell.length_b   1.000
_cell.length_c   1.000
_cell.angle_alpha   90.00
_cell.angle_beta   90.00
_cell.angle_gamma   90.00
#
_symmetry.space_group_name_H-M   'P 1'
#
loop_
_entity.id
_entity.type
_entity.pdbx_description
1 polymer ?
#
loop_
_entity_poly.entity_id
_entity_poly.type
_entity_poly.pdbx_seq_one_letter_code
_entity_poly.pdbx_strand_id
1 'polypeptide(L)'
;MNSPLAYIGGKSKLAQTIIDMMPDHKSYCEVFAGAAWVFFKKPFSKYEVINDLDSDLVVFYRVLQNHLEEFLKQFKWILSSREWFGDWKRQQAAGGLTDIQRAARYYYTQRLCFAGRVKGRTFGAGPMHPPRINLLRLEEELSAVHLRLVGVTIEHLTWDVFVGKYDRPEVLFYCDPPYYKMPYYEHNLELGDYKQMANVLATIDGKFILSINDHPEIRKVFSRFEIRPVVLKYSVSKAKQTAGRELLITNY
;
A
#
# COMPACT_ATOMS: atom_id res chain seq x y z
N MET A 1 13.21 -6.09 1.88
CA MET A 1 13.33 -5.43 0.56
C MET A 1 12.45 -4.18 0.50
N ASN A 2 12.57 -3.34 -0.52
CA ASN A 2 11.69 -2.17 -0.68
C ASN A 2 10.45 -2.53 -1.51
N SER A 3 9.36 -1.76 -1.29
CA SER A 3 8.16 -1.82 -2.15
C SER A 3 8.51 -1.43 -3.59
N PRO A 4 7.91 -2.08 -4.59
CA PRO A 4 8.08 -1.69 -6.00
C PRO A 4 7.41 -0.36 -6.35
N LEU A 5 6.50 0.14 -5.50
CA LEU A 5 5.69 1.32 -5.78
C LEU A 5 6.13 2.54 -4.97
N ALA A 6 6.09 3.72 -5.60
CA ALA A 6 6.04 4.99 -4.91
C ALA A 6 4.57 5.29 -4.56
N TYR A 7 4.26 5.45 -3.28
CA TYR A 7 2.87 5.57 -2.82
C TYR A 7 2.75 6.60 -1.72
N ILE A 8 1.76 7.50 -1.84
CA ILE A 8 1.47 8.48 -0.80
C ILE A 8 1.01 7.74 0.47
N GLY A 9 1.44 8.19 1.64
CA GLY A 9 1.14 7.49 2.89
C GLY A 9 1.92 6.19 3.11
N GLY A 10 2.78 5.79 2.16
CA GLY A 10 3.58 4.57 2.28
C GLY A 10 4.43 4.54 3.54
N LYS A 11 4.37 3.41 4.24
CA LYS A 11 4.95 3.21 5.58
C LYS A 11 6.45 2.92 5.60
N SER A 12 7.20 3.37 4.57
CA SER A 12 8.65 3.07 4.46
C SER A 12 9.46 3.44 5.70
N LYS A 13 9.08 4.51 6.41
CA LYS A 13 9.73 4.97 7.63
C LYS A 13 9.19 4.31 8.90
N LEU A 14 7.93 3.91 8.91
CA LEU A 14 7.26 3.26 10.04
C LEU A 14 7.35 1.75 10.02
N ALA A 15 7.64 1.16 8.88
CA ALA A 15 7.58 -0.29 8.71
C ALA A 15 8.40 -1.03 9.77
N GLN A 16 9.61 -0.56 10.11
CA GLN A 16 10.42 -1.21 11.14
C GLN A 16 9.75 -1.14 12.51
N THR A 17 9.24 0.03 12.91
CA THR A 17 8.51 0.18 14.19
C THR A 17 7.30 -0.73 14.26
N ILE A 18 6.55 -0.85 13.14
CA ILE A 18 5.39 -1.74 13.05
C ILE A 18 5.83 -3.20 13.17
N ILE A 19 6.92 -3.59 12.49
CA ILE A 19 7.46 -4.94 12.52
C ILE A 19 7.92 -5.31 13.94
N ASP A 20 8.60 -4.39 14.63
CA ASP A 20 9.08 -4.60 16.01
C ASP A 20 7.93 -4.75 17.03
N MET A 21 6.73 -4.30 16.68
CA MET A 21 5.52 -4.47 17.50
C MET A 21 4.75 -5.76 17.19
N MET A 22 5.09 -6.49 16.13
CA MET A 22 4.34 -7.69 15.75
C MET A 22 4.46 -8.78 16.81
N PRO A 23 3.35 -9.30 17.34
CA PRO A 23 3.36 -10.46 18.20
C PRO A 23 3.61 -11.74 17.40
N ASP A 24 3.86 -12.84 18.07
CA ASP A 24 3.92 -14.14 17.43
C ASP A 24 2.62 -14.44 16.68
N HIS A 25 2.76 -14.88 15.44
CA HIS A 25 1.65 -15.19 14.53
C HIS A 25 2.07 -16.24 13.50
N LYS A 26 1.14 -17.03 13.00
CA LYS A 26 1.36 -17.95 11.88
C LYS A 26 0.97 -17.33 10.55
N SER A 27 -0.07 -16.51 10.55
CA SER A 27 -0.61 -15.88 9.35
C SER A 27 -0.54 -14.36 9.46
N TYR A 28 -0.08 -13.71 8.39
CA TYR A 28 -0.06 -12.26 8.26
C TYR A 28 -1.04 -11.82 7.17
N CYS A 29 -1.94 -10.92 7.51
CA CYS A 29 -2.96 -10.38 6.62
C CYS A 29 -2.85 -8.86 6.53
N GLU A 30 -2.43 -8.32 5.38
CA GLU A 30 -2.40 -6.87 5.11
C GLU A 30 -3.72 -6.46 4.47
N VAL A 31 -4.56 -5.74 5.24
CA VAL A 31 -5.98 -5.46 4.90
C VAL A 31 -6.11 -4.39 3.82
N PHE A 32 -5.22 -3.40 3.81
CA PHE A 32 -5.11 -2.30 2.85
C PHE A 32 -3.67 -2.28 2.33
N ALA A 33 -3.39 -3.07 1.31
CA ALA A 33 -2.01 -3.32 0.90
C ALA A 33 -1.32 -2.05 0.37
N GLY A 34 -1.99 -1.27 -0.47
CA GLY A 34 -1.36 -0.13 -1.10
C GLY A 34 0.01 -0.50 -1.68
N ALA A 35 1.07 0.21 -1.28
CA ALA A 35 2.44 -0.16 -1.65
C ALA A 35 3.02 -1.33 -0.84
N ALA A 36 2.31 -1.91 0.09
CA ALA A 36 2.69 -3.07 0.90
C ALA A 36 4.07 -2.95 1.57
N TRP A 37 4.42 -1.76 2.09
CA TRP A 37 5.76 -1.51 2.65
C TRP A 37 6.07 -2.41 3.86
N VAL A 38 5.08 -2.70 4.69
CA VAL A 38 5.26 -3.56 5.86
C VAL A 38 5.45 -5.01 5.40
N PHE A 39 4.59 -5.50 4.49
CA PHE A 39 4.71 -6.82 3.89
C PHE A 39 6.08 -7.06 3.24
N PHE A 40 6.59 -6.11 2.44
CA PHE A 40 7.89 -6.28 1.77
C PHE A 40 9.10 -6.20 2.72
N LYS A 41 8.98 -5.54 3.86
CA LYS A 41 10.08 -5.39 4.83
C LYS A 41 10.12 -6.45 5.92
N LYS A 42 8.96 -6.98 6.32
CA LYS A 42 8.89 -7.99 7.40
C LYS A 42 9.52 -9.32 7.00
N PRO A 43 9.97 -10.12 7.96
CA PRO A 43 10.29 -11.53 7.73
C PRO A 43 9.06 -12.29 7.21
N PHE A 44 9.29 -13.42 6.54
CA PHE A 44 8.20 -14.29 6.08
C PHE A 44 7.39 -14.83 7.25
N SER A 45 6.05 -14.82 7.11
CA SER A 45 5.15 -15.63 7.92
C SER A 45 4.81 -16.93 7.20
N LYS A 46 4.33 -17.94 7.91
CA LYS A 46 3.98 -19.23 7.30
C LYS A 46 2.92 -19.09 6.22
N TYR A 47 1.95 -18.22 6.44
CA TYR A 47 0.90 -17.86 5.47
C TYR A 47 0.80 -16.34 5.37
N GLU A 48 0.67 -15.83 4.18
CA GLU A 48 0.60 -14.38 3.93
C GLU A 48 -0.49 -14.06 2.93
N VAL A 49 -1.29 -13.06 3.26
CA VAL A 49 -2.38 -12.57 2.41
C VAL A 49 -2.29 -11.06 2.33
N ILE A 50 -2.35 -10.52 1.13
CA ILE A 50 -2.49 -9.07 0.90
C ILE A 50 -3.81 -8.79 0.21
N ASN A 51 -4.48 -7.72 0.60
CA ASN A 51 -5.77 -7.31 0.07
C ASN A 51 -5.78 -5.83 -0.26
N ASP A 52 -6.46 -5.45 -1.30
CA ASP A 52 -6.78 -4.05 -1.58
C ASP A 52 -8.10 -3.94 -2.34
N LEU A 53 -8.75 -2.78 -2.22
CA LEU A 53 -9.97 -2.47 -2.98
C LEU A 53 -9.66 -1.83 -4.33
N ASP A 54 -8.44 -1.31 -4.54
CA ASP A 54 -7.98 -0.81 -5.83
C ASP A 54 -7.70 -1.97 -6.79
N SER A 55 -8.61 -2.19 -7.72
CA SER A 55 -8.53 -3.26 -8.72
C SER A 55 -7.27 -3.18 -9.59
N ASP A 56 -6.77 -1.97 -9.93
CA ASP A 56 -5.54 -1.81 -10.71
C ASP A 56 -4.31 -2.26 -9.93
N LEU A 57 -4.30 -1.98 -8.63
CA LEU A 57 -3.24 -2.42 -7.72
C LEU A 57 -3.25 -3.94 -7.55
N VAL A 58 -4.43 -4.54 -7.37
CA VAL A 58 -4.58 -6.01 -7.25
C VAL A 58 -4.10 -6.69 -8.54
N VAL A 59 -4.51 -6.19 -9.70
CA VAL A 59 -4.06 -6.70 -11.01
C VAL A 59 -2.54 -6.56 -11.15
N PHE A 60 -1.97 -5.44 -10.73
CA PHE A 60 -0.51 -5.23 -10.75
C PHE A 60 0.24 -6.31 -9.93
N TYR A 61 -0.17 -6.57 -8.69
CA TYR A 61 0.48 -7.60 -7.88
C TYR A 61 0.30 -9.02 -8.44
N ARG A 62 -0.91 -9.35 -8.95
CA ARG A 62 -1.17 -10.64 -9.59
C ARG A 62 -0.33 -10.85 -10.85
N VAL A 63 -0.16 -9.81 -11.66
CA VAL A 63 0.67 -9.87 -12.87
C VAL A 63 2.14 -10.03 -12.51
N LEU A 64 2.66 -9.34 -11.50
CA LEU A 64 4.03 -9.57 -11.01
C LEU A 64 4.22 -10.98 -10.46
N GLN A 65 3.21 -11.56 -9.83
CA GLN A 65 3.24 -12.91 -9.28
C GLN A 65 3.26 -13.98 -10.38
N ASN A 66 2.50 -13.80 -11.47
CA ASN A 66 2.21 -14.88 -12.41
C ASN A 66 2.72 -14.63 -13.84
N HIS A 67 2.99 -13.36 -14.22
CA HIS A 67 3.28 -12.95 -15.61
C HIS A 67 4.41 -11.92 -15.68
N LEU A 68 5.47 -12.11 -14.87
CA LEU A 68 6.56 -11.13 -14.78
C LEU A 68 7.25 -10.89 -16.12
N GLU A 69 7.51 -11.92 -16.91
CA GLU A 69 8.20 -11.79 -18.21
C GLU A 69 7.40 -10.94 -19.19
N GLU A 70 6.10 -11.19 -19.31
CA GLU A 70 5.21 -10.43 -20.19
C GLU A 70 5.06 -8.99 -19.72
N PHE A 71 5.06 -8.77 -18.41
CA PHE A 71 5.10 -7.44 -17.81
C PHE A 71 6.38 -6.69 -18.18
N LEU A 72 7.55 -7.30 -18.02
CA LEU A 72 8.85 -6.72 -18.36
C LEU A 72 8.95 -6.38 -19.85
N LYS A 73 8.40 -7.21 -20.73
CA LYS A 73 8.33 -6.93 -22.19
C LYS A 73 7.63 -5.60 -22.51
N GLN A 74 6.66 -5.16 -21.67
CA GLN A 74 5.99 -3.87 -21.85
C GLN A 74 6.95 -2.67 -21.68
N PHE A 75 8.09 -2.87 -21.02
CA PHE A 75 9.07 -1.81 -20.72
C PHE A 75 10.32 -1.85 -21.61
N LYS A 76 10.48 -2.84 -22.48
CA LYS A 76 11.68 -3.05 -23.30
C LYS A 76 12.10 -1.81 -24.11
N TRP A 77 11.15 -1.05 -24.62
CA TRP A 77 11.39 0.12 -25.47
C TRP A 77 10.79 1.42 -24.91
N ILE A 78 10.37 1.39 -23.66
CA ILE A 78 9.75 2.54 -23.00
C ILE A 78 10.82 3.54 -22.58
N LEU A 79 10.49 4.83 -22.74
CA LEU A 79 11.23 5.95 -22.21
C LEU A 79 10.41 6.68 -21.14
N SER A 80 11.09 7.33 -20.20
CA SER A 80 10.42 8.22 -19.25
C SER A 80 10.00 9.51 -19.96
N SER A 81 8.74 9.57 -20.38
CA SER A 81 8.18 10.67 -21.15
C SER A 81 6.90 11.20 -20.50
N ARG A 82 6.73 12.52 -20.49
CA ARG A 82 5.49 13.18 -20.05
C ARG A 82 4.32 12.86 -20.99
N GLU A 83 4.58 12.78 -22.28
CA GLU A 83 3.59 12.42 -23.28
C GLU A 83 3.08 11.01 -23.07
N TRP A 84 3.97 10.03 -22.96
CA TRP A 84 3.60 8.64 -22.68
C TRP A 84 2.89 8.49 -21.32
N PHE A 85 3.30 9.25 -20.31
CA PHE A 85 2.59 9.28 -19.03
C PHE A 85 1.13 9.72 -19.22
N GLY A 86 0.90 10.76 -20.02
CA GLY A 86 -0.44 11.25 -20.37
C GLY A 86 -1.25 10.22 -21.17
N ASP A 87 -0.63 9.60 -22.17
CA ASP A 87 -1.25 8.59 -23.02
C ASP A 87 -1.66 7.35 -22.22
N TRP A 88 -0.76 6.83 -21.42
CA TRP A 88 -1.04 5.64 -20.61
C TRP A 88 -2.10 5.90 -19.56
N LYS A 89 -2.12 7.09 -18.97
CA LYS A 89 -3.19 7.51 -18.06
C LYS A 89 -4.56 7.55 -18.78
N ARG A 90 -4.61 8.07 -20.02
CA ARG A 90 -5.84 8.06 -20.83
C ARG A 90 -6.28 6.65 -21.20
N GLN A 91 -5.35 5.77 -21.55
CA GLN A 91 -5.65 4.37 -21.85
C GLN A 91 -6.22 3.62 -20.64
N GLN A 92 -5.68 3.85 -19.42
CA GLN A 92 -6.26 3.28 -18.20
C GLN A 92 -7.71 3.74 -17.99
N ALA A 93 -7.98 5.02 -18.19
CA ALA A 93 -9.33 5.57 -18.02
C ALA A 93 -10.32 5.08 -19.09
N ALA A 94 -9.85 4.79 -20.31
CA ALA A 94 -10.69 4.28 -21.40
C ALA A 94 -11.09 2.82 -21.23
N GLY A 95 -10.33 2.02 -20.46
CA GLY A 95 -10.58 0.59 -20.30
C GLY A 95 -10.15 -0.26 -21.51
N GLY A 96 -10.56 -1.53 -21.52
CA GLY A 96 -10.27 -2.46 -22.63
C GLY A 96 -8.84 -3.00 -22.70
N LEU A 97 -8.04 -2.77 -21.66
CA LEU A 97 -6.68 -3.28 -21.55
C LEU A 97 -6.67 -4.72 -21.04
N THR A 98 -5.72 -5.53 -21.52
CA THR A 98 -5.41 -6.82 -20.87
C THR A 98 -4.80 -6.56 -19.47
N ASP A 99 -4.84 -7.55 -18.59
CA ASP A 99 -4.27 -7.41 -17.22
C ASP A 99 -2.80 -7.03 -17.26
N ILE A 100 -2.00 -7.59 -18.18
CA ILE A 100 -0.59 -7.24 -18.34
C ILE A 100 -0.41 -5.77 -18.75
N GLN A 101 -1.19 -5.32 -19.72
CA GLN A 101 -1.17 -3.94 -20.17
C GLN A 101 -1.62 -2.98 -19.05
N ARG A 102 -2.68 -3.34 -18.35
CA ARG A 102 -3.24 -2.60 -17.22
C ARG A 102 -2.21 -2.45 -16.09
N ALA A 103 -1.59 -3.54 -15.68
CA ALA A 103 -0.52 -3.55 -14.69
C ALA A 103 0.67 -2.68 -15.09
N ALA A 104 1.12 -2.78 -16.35
CA ALA A 104 2.25 -1.99 -16.85
C ALA A 104 1.96 -0.48 -16.83
N ARG A 105 0.76 -0.07 -17.25
CA ARG A 105 0.33 1.34 -17.24
C ARG A 105 0.17 1.87 -15.81
N TYR A 106 -0.41 1.06 -14.93
CA TYR A 106 -0.52 1.38 -13.51
C TYR A 106 0.86 1.62 -12.89
N TYR A 107 1.79 0.67 -13.06
CA TYR A 107 3.14 0.78 -12.53
C TYR A 107 3.86 2.02 -13.06
N TYR A 108 3.86 2.24 -14.37
CA TYR A 108 4.52 3.37 -15.00
C TYR A 108 3.97 4.72 -14.49
N THR A 109 2.66 4.87 -14.50
CA THR A 109 2.02 6.11 -14.04
C THR A 109 2.20 6.32 -12.54
N GLN A 110 2.20 5.27 -11.72
CA GLN A 110 2.43 5.35 -10.28
C GLN A 110 3.88 5.66 -9.94
N ARG A 111 4.85 5.07 -10.64
CA ARG A 111 6.29 5.32 -10.42
C ARG A 111 6.71 6.73 -10.86
N LEU A 112 6.14 7.23 -11.92
CA LEU A 112 6.48 8.54 -12.49
C LEU A 112 5.61 9.69 -11.96
N CYS A 113 4.60 9.42 -11.13
CA CYS A 113 3.79 10.49 -10.59
C CYS A 113 4.51 11.30 -9.49
N PHE A 114 4.13 12.56 -9.38
CA PHE A 114 4.64 13.43 -8.33
C PHE A 114 4.18 12.95 -6.95
N ALA A 115 5.12 12.80 -6.03
CA ALA A 115 4.89 12.42 -4.62
C ALA A 115 4.15 11.08 -4.40
N GLY A 116 4.08 10.19 -5.42
CA GLY A 116 3.37 8.91 -5.29
C GLY A 116 1.86 9.04 -5.13
N ARG A 117 1.25 10.10 -5.66
CA ARG A 117 -0.21 10.32 -5.57
C ARG A 117 -0.98 9.19 -6.24
N VAL A 118 -2.05 8.74 -5.58
CA VAL A 118 -2.97 7.75 -6.13
C VAL A 118 -4.03 8.45 -6.97
N LYS A 119 -4.67 9.48 -6.41
CA LYS A 119 -5.67 10.31 -7.10
C LYS A 119 -5.02 11.52 -7.75
N GLY A 120 -5.46 11.87 -8.97
CA GLY A 120 -4.97 13.05 -9.66
C GLY A 120 -3.47 12.99 -10.01
N ARG A 121 -2.97 11.83 -10.45
CA ARG A 121 -1.55 11.63 -10.81
C ARG A 121 -1.08 12.66 -11.84
N THR A 122 0.02 13.35 -11.52
CA THR A 122 0.72 14.29 -12.40
C THR A 122 2.17 13.84 -12.58
N PHE A 123 2.76 14.08 -13.74
CA PHE A 123 4.14 13.69 -14.01
C PHE A 123 5.13 14.38 -13.07
N GLY A 124 5.96 13.61 -12.40
CA GLY A 124 6.82 14.05 -11.29
C GLY A 124 8.30 14.24 -11.62
N ALA A 125 8.71 14.08 -12.88
CA ALA A 125 10.09 14.34 -13.29
C ALA A 125 10.29 15.77 -13.82
N GLY A 126 11.48 16.33 -13.62
CA GLY A 126 11.85 17.67 -14.04
C GLY A 126 13.36 17.89 -13.98
N PRO A 127 13.87 19.09 -14.28
CA PRO A 127 15.31 19.36 -14.36
C PRO A 127 16.10 19.01 -13.10
N MET A 128 15.46 19.13 -11.93
CA MET A 128 16.08 18.87 -10.63
C MET A 128 15.68 17.51 -10.02
N HIS A 129 14.81 16.76 -10.69
CA HIS A 129 14.28 15.48 -10.20
C HIS A 129 14.21 14.48 -11.36
N PRO A 130 15.18 13.55 -11.46
CA PRO A 130 15.14 12.52 -12.50
C PRO A 130 13.90 11.63 -12.34
N PRO A 131 13.50 10.92 -13.41
CA PRO A 131 12.43 9.95 -13.35
C PRO A 131 12.69 8.89 -12.27
N ARG A 132 11.65 8.51 -11.53
CA ARG A 132 11.75 7.51 -10.45
C ARG A 132 11.66 6.07 -10.93
N ILE A 133 11.77 5.82 -12.21
CA ILE A 133 11.85 4.49 -12.81
C ILE A 133 13.26 4.28 -13.36
N ASN A 134 13.93 3.25 -12.87
CA ASN A 134 15.23 2.85 -13.40
C ASN A 134 15.04 1.63 -14.31
N LEU A 135 14.96 1.87 -15.60
CA LEU A 135 14.71 0.82 -16.59
C LEU A 135 15.85 -0.20 -16.66
N LEU A 136 17.09 0.20 -16.33
CA LEU A 136 18.26 -0.71 -16.34
C LEU A 136 18.23 -1.73 -15.18
N ARG A 137 17.54 -1.41 -14.09
CA ARG A 137 17.41 -2.29 -12.92
C ARG A 137 16.02 -2.85 -12.72
N LEU A 138 15.11 -2.58 -13.67
CA LEU A 138 13.71 -2.94 -13.55
C LEU A 138 13.53 -4.45 -13.37
N GLU A 139 14.22 -5.24 -14.18
CA GLU A 139 14.15 -6.70 -14.13
C GLU A 139 14.68 -7.25 -12.79
N GLU A 140 15.82 -6.76 -12.30
CA GLU A 140 16.39 -7.14 -11.00
C GLU A 140 15.43 -6.82 -9.85
N GLU A 141 14.91 -5.58 -9.82
CA GLU A 141 14.02 -5.11 -8.77
C GLU A 141 12.70 -5.90 -8.75
N LEU A 142 12.09 -6.13 -9.91
CA LEU A 142 10.81 -6.83 -9.99
C LEU A 142 10.92 -8.34 -9.88
N SER A 143 12.05 -8.95 -10.25
CA SER A 143 12.32 -10.36 -9.96
C SER A 143 12.37 -10.64 -8.47
N ALA A 144 12.97 -9.74 -7.68
CA ALA A 144 12.95 -9.86 -6.23
C ALA A 144 11.52 -9.72 -5.66
N VAL A 145 10.70 -8.81 -6.24
CA VAL A 145 9.29 -8.67 -5.88
C VAL A 145 8.49 -9.92 -6.22
N HIS A 146 8.69 -10.48 -7.41
CA HIS A 146 8.06 -11.75 -7.84
C HIS A 146 8.34 -12.86 -6.84
N LEU A 147 9.62 -13.09 -6.51
CA LEU A 147 10.02 -14.12 -5.53
C LEU A 147 9.37 -13.88 -4.16
N ARG A 148 9.22 -12.62 -3.73
CA ARG A 148 8.56 -12.29 -2.46
C ARG A 148 7.05 -12.58 -2.49
N LEU A 149 6.43 -12.50 -3.66
CA LEU A 149 5.00 -12.76 -3.85
C LEU A 149 4.66 -14.25 -4.06
N VAL A 150 5.65 -15.11 -4.29
CA VAL A 150 5.42 -16.56 -4.43
C VAL A 150 4.76 -17.11 -3.16
N GLY A 151 3.64 -17.80 -3.32
CA GLY A 151 2.88 -18.38 -2.22
C GLY A 151 1.97 -17.39 -1.46
N VAL A 152 1.98 -16.11 -1.80
CA VAL A 152 1.11 -15.11 -1.19
C VAL A 152 -0.28 -15.15 -1.85
N THR A 153 -1.33 -15.13 -1.04
CA THR A 153 -2.69 -14.95 -1.54
C THR A 153 -2.96 -13.46 -1.77
N ILE A 154 -3.45 -13.09 -2.95
CA ILE A 154 -3.79 -11.71 -3.30
C ILE A 154 -5.30 -11.62 -3.48
N GLU A 155 -5.95 -10.87 -2.59
CA GLU A 155 -7.41 -10.70 -2.56
C GLU A 155 -7.82 -9.32 -3.09
N HIS A 156 -9.09 -9.24 -3.52
CA HIS A 156 -9.76 -8.02 -3.94
C HIS A 156 -11.13 -7.95 -3.26
N LEU A 157 -11.12 -7.68 -1.96
CA LEU A 157 -12.31 -7.70 -1.11
C LEU A 157 -12.43 -6.38 -0.35
N THR A 158 -13.66 -6.04 0.09
CA THR A 158 -13.84 -5.01 1.10
C THR A 158 -13.16 -5.42 2.40
N TRP A 159 -12.70 -4.46 3.18
CA TRP A 159 -11.90 -4.72 4.38
C TRP A 159 -12.65 -5.58 5.41
N ASP A 160 -13.95 -5.39 5.57
CA ASP A 160 -14.81 -6.11 6.51
C ASP A 160 -15.02 -7.58 6.09
N VAL A 161 -15.27 -7.82 4.81
CA VAL A 161 -15.36 -9.17 4.25
C VAL A 161 -14.02 -9.89 4.36
N PHE A 162 -12.91 -9.17 4.10
CA PHE A 162 -11.56 -9.73 4.23
C PHE A 162 -11.24 -10.13 5.67
N VAL A 163 -11.47 -9.24 6.64
CA VAL A 163 -11.24 -9.54 8.06
C VAL A 163 -12.09 -10.74 8.50
N GLY A 164 -13.39 -10.74 8.21
CA GLY A 164 -14.27 -11.85 8.58
C GLY A 164 -13.87 -13.21 7.97
N LYS A 165 -13.35 -13.20 6.74
CA LYS A 165 -12.89 -14.41 6.03
C LYS A 165 -11.64 -15.04 6.66
N TYR A 166 -10.70 -14.20 7.10
CA TYR A 166 -9.37 -14.63 7.55
C TYR A 166 -9.22 -14.65 9.08
N ASP A 167 -10.22 -14.20 9.87
CA ASP A 167 -10.12 -14.13 11.33
C ASP A 167 -9.94 -15.50 11.97
N ARG A 168 -8.84 -15.67 12.68
CA ARG A 168 -8.46 -16.86 13.48
C ARG A 168 -7.46 -16.43 14.58
N PRO A 169 -7.34 -17.13 15.69
CA PRO A 169 -6.45 -16.77 16.81
C PRO A 169 -4.97 -16.55 16.45
N GLU A 170 -4.48 -17.23 15.41
CA GLU A 170 -3.07 -17.19 14.99
C GLU A 170 -2.80 -16.19 13.86
N VAL A 171 -3.78 -15.32 13.53
CA VAL A 171 -3.69 -14.30 12.48
C VAL A 171 -3.31 -12.96 13.08
N LEU A 172 -2.36 -12.29 12.43
CA LEU A 172 -2.07 -10.88 12.62
C LEU A 172 -2.58 -10.08 11.43
N PHE A 173 -3.53 -9.20 11.67
CA PHE A 173 -4.00 -8.22 10.70
C PHE A 173 -3.18 -6.93 10.81
N TYR A 174 -2.66 -6.45 9.69
CA TYR A 174 -2.14 -5.10 9.57
C TYR A 174 -3.13 -4.25 8.77
N CYS A 175 -3.62 -3.18 9.40
CA CYS A 175 -4.61 -2.27 8.84
C CYS A 175 -3.96 -0.89 8.64
N ASP A 176 -3.89 -0.42 7.39
CA ASP A 176 -3.44 0.91 7.01
C ASP A 176 -4.50 1.60 6.16
N PRO A 177 -5.69 1.90 6.75
CA PRO A 177 -6.79 2.49 6.00
C PRO A 177 -6.46 3.89 5.50
N PRO A 178 -7.18 4.41 4.49
CA PRO A 178 -7.12 5.81 4.11
C PRO A 178 -7.20 6.72 5.34
N TYR A 179 -6.41 7.78 5.39
CA TYR A 179 -6.34 8.64 6.58
C TYR A 179 -7.58 9.51 6.71
N TYR A 180 -8.07 9.64 7.92
CA TYR A 180 -9.25 10.44 8.25
C TYR A 180 -9.06 11.91 7.84
N LYS A 181 -10.02 12.45 7.07
CA LYS A 181 -10.00 13.81 6.49
C LYS A 181 -8.84 14.10 5.53
N MET A 182 -8.21 13.06 4.95
CA MET A 182 -7.17 13.19 3.94
C MET A 182 -7.61 12.53 2.62
N PRO A 183 -8.20 13.25 1.67
CA PRO A 183 -8.83 12.69 0.47
C PRO A 183 -7.79 12.37 -0.63
N TYR A 184 -6.78 11.57 -0.29
CA TYR A 184 -5.69 11.21 -1.22
C TYR A 184 -5.96 9.95 -2.03
N TYR A 185 -7.00 9.18 -1.69
CA TYR A 185 -7.31 7.88 -2.27
C TYR A 185 -8.61 7.93 -3.08
N GLU A 186 -8.82 6.95 -3.96
CA GLU A 186 -10.09 6.78 -4.68
C GLU A 186 -11.23 6.40 -3.71
N HIS A 187 -10.95 5.49 -2.77
CA HIS A 187 -11.86 4.98 -1.76
C HIS A 187 -11.52 5.56 -0.38
N ASN A 188 -12.03 6.75 -0.08
CA ASN A 188 -11.85 7.34 1.23
C ASN A 188 -12.91 6.82 2.21
N LEU A 189 -12.56 6.77 3.49
CA LEU A 189 -13.46 6.35 4.57
C LEU A 189 -14.02 7.56 5.31
N GLU A 190 -15.25 7.44 5.78
CA GLU A 190 -15.92 8.42 6.64
C GLU A 190 -15.85 7.98 8.12
N LEU A 191 -16.27 8.85 9.04
CA LEU A 191 -16.21 8.53 10.48
C LEU A 191 -17.06 7.30 10.84
N GLY A 192 -18.15 7.05 10.10
CA GLY A 192 -18.98 5.86 10.25
C GLY A 192 -18.21 4.55 9.99
N ASP A 193 -17.38 4.54 8.94
CA ASP A 193 -16.59 3.37 8.55
C ASP A 193 -15.53 3.04 9.62
N TYR A 194 -14.89 4.06 10.21
CA TYR A 194 -13.94 3.83 11.31
C TYR A 194 -14.63 3.31 12.57
N LYS A 195 -15.86 3.75 12.87
CA LYS A 195 -16.65 3.19 13.97
C LYS A 195 -16.99 1.73 13.72
N GLN A 196 -17.41 1.40 12.50
CA GLN A 196 -17.67 0.02 12.10
C GLN A 196 -16.38 -0.81 12.22
N MET A 197 -15.25 -0.30 11.73
CA MET A 197 -13.95 -0.96 11.83
C MET A 197 -13.56 -1.22 13.29
N ALA A 198 -13.72 -0.24 14.17
CA ALA A 198 -13.44 -0.41 15.59
C ALA A 198 -14.33 -1.48 16.24
N ASN A 199 -15.60 -1.60 15.82
CA ASN A 199 -16.51 -2.62 16.31
C ASN A 199 -16.11 -4.01 15.80
N VAL A 200 -15.80 -4.16 14.53
CA VAL A 200 -15.34 -5.44 13.95
C VAL A 200 -14.03 -5.87 14.62
N LEU A 201 -13.02 -4.97 14.68
CA LEU A 201 -11.73 -5.28 15.30
C LEU A 201 -11.81 -5.60 16.81
N ALA A 202 -12.89 -5.22 17.49
CA ALA A 202 -13.14 -5.58 18.89
C ALA A 202 -13.65 -7.02 19.07
N THR A 203 -14.11 -7.66 18.02
CA THR A 203 -14.72 -9.00 18.06
C THR A 203 -13.91 -10.08 17.37
N ILE A 204 -12.77 -9.73 16.76
CA ILE A 204 -11.90 -10.72 16.11
C ILE A 204 -11.18 -11.60 17.14
N ASP A 205 -10.95 -12.85 16.77
CA ASP A 205 -10.10 -13.79 17.50
C ASP A 205 -8.61 -13.51 17.30
N GLY A 206 -8.26 -12.93 16.15
CA GLY A 206 -6.90 -12.57 15.78
C GLY A 206 -6.38 -11.31 16.46
N LYS A 207 -5.13 -10.99 16.18
CA LYS A 207 -4.49 -9.76 16.63
C LYS A 207 -4.45 -8.74 15.50
N PHE A 208 -4.41 -7.45 15.85
CA PHE A 208 -4.23 -6.42 14.82
C PHE A 208 -3.26 -5.32 15.23
N ILE A 209 -2.65 -4.72 14.22
CA ILE A 209 -1.97 -3.42 14.29
C ILE A 209 -2.65 -2.51 13.27
N LEU A 210 -3.17 -1.37 13.71
CA LEU A 210 -3.75 -0.36 12.83
C LEU A 210 -2.92 0.92 12.89
N SER A 211 -2.51 1.43 11.74
CA SER A 211 -1.83 2.71 11.60
C SER A 211 -2.76 3.75 10.99
N ILE A 212 -2.83 4.95 11.61
CA ILE A 212 -3.69 6.03 11.14
C ILE A 212 -3.17 7.39 11.63
N ASN A 213 -3.58 8.48 10.98
CA ASN A 213 -3.24 9.83 11.43
C ASN A 213 -3.83 10.16 12.80
N ASP A 214 -3.07 10.88 13.62
CA ASP A 214 -3.51 11.33 14.94
C ASP A 214 -4.58 12.41 14.82
N HIS A 215 -5.80 12.06 15.17
CA HIS A 215 -6.96 12.95 15.17
C HIS A 215 -7.86 12.67 16.40
N PRO A 216 -8.41 13.70 17.08
CA PRO A 216 -9.23 13.52 18.28
C PRO A 216 -10.41 12.56 18.08
N GLU A 217 -11.11 12.63 16.94
CA GLU A 217 -12.23 11.74 16.62
C GLU A 217 -11.77 10.29 16.48
N ILE A 218 -10.61 10.05 15.86
CA ILE A 218 -10.03 8.70 15.73
C ILE A 218 -9.64 8.16 17.10
N ARG A 219 -8.99 8.96 17.95
CA ARG A 219 -8.69 8.57 19.33
C ARG A 219 -9.94 8.18 20.11
N LYS A 220 -11.05 8.89 19.92
CA LYS A 220 -12.34 8.59 20.55
C LYS A 220 -12.95 7.28 20.02
N VAL A 221 -12.91 7.06 18.71
CA VAL A 221 -13.43 5.84 18.06
C VAL A 221 -12.69 4.60 18.54
N PHE A 222 -11.37 4.67 18.64
CA PHE A 222 -10.53 3.53 19.01
C PHE A 222 -10.14 3.52 20.51
N SER A 223 -10.81 4.29 21.38
CA SER A 223 -10.45 4.47 22.78
C SER A 223 -10.45 3.20 23.64
N ARG A 224 -11.10 2.13 23.16
CA ARG A 224 -11.13 0.80 23.81
C ARG A 224 -9.86 -0.01 23.60
N PHE A 225 -8.96 0.42 22.72
CA PHE A 225 -7.74 -0.29 22.35
C PHE A 225 -6.49 0.42 22.89
N GLU A 226 -5.36 -0.27 22.87
CA GLU A 226 -4.07 0.35 23.14
C GLU A 226 -3.71 1.34 22.03
N ILE A 227 -3.43 2.59 22.35
CA ILE A 227 -3.09 3.65 21.38
C ILE A 227 -1.70 4.18 21.68
N ARG A 228 -0.76 3.96 20.75
CA ARG A 228 0.62 4.48 20.81
C ARG A 228 0.82 5.59 19.77
N PRO A 229 1.03 6.84 20.19
CA PRO A 229 1.38 7.91 19.27
C PRO A 229 2.84 7.77 18.82
N VAL A 230 3.07 7.95 17.51
CA VAL A 230 4.39 7.95 16.89
C VAL A 230 4.60 9.28 16.15
N VAL A 231 5.76 9.89 16.33
CA VAL A 231 6.13 11.14 15.65
C VAL A 231 7.06 10.81 14.48
N LEU A 232 6.63 11.17 13.27
CA LEU A 232 7.43 11.03 12.06
C LEU A 232 8.00 12.38 11.62
N LYS A 233 9.29 12.42 11.39
CA LYS A 233 9.94 13.57 10.75
C LYS A 233 9.79 13.44 9.23
N TYR A 234 8.86 14.18 8.63
CA TYR A 234 8.75 14.27 7.18
C TYR A 234 9.66 15.38 6.65
N SER A 235 10.65 15.01 5.84
CA SER A 235 11.49 15.97 5.11
C SER A 235 10.76 16.36 3.82
N VAL A 236 9.85 17.34 3.87
CA VAL A 236 9.12 17.81 2.69
C VAL A 236 9.87 18.95 1.98
N SER A 237 10.73 19.68 2.67
CA SER A 237 11.73 20.63 2.14
C SER A 237 12.72 21.00 3.23
N LYS A 238 13.88 21.54 2.86
CA LYS A 238 14.88 22.05 3.83
C LYS A 238 14.35 23.18 4.74
N ALA A 239 13.17 23.75 4.45
CA ALA A 239 12.63 24.92 5.14
C ALA A 239 11.47 24.66 6.12
N LYS A 240 10.78 23.50 6.07
CA LYS A 240 9.73 23.15 7.04
C LYS A 240 9.71 21.64 7.30
N GLN A 241 10.25 21.21 8.43
CA GLN A 241 9.99 19.88 8.97
C GLN A 241 8.57 19.88 9.58
N THR A 242 7.61 19.32 8.89
CA THR A 242 6.28 19.07 9.47
C THR A 242 6.37 17.72 10.18
N ALA A 243 6.25 17.73 11.51
CA ALA A 243 6.13 16.50 12.28
C ALA A 243 4.74 15.91 12.01
N GLY A 244 4.67 14.81 11.26
CA GLY A 244 3.45 14.01 11.15
C GLY A 244 3.28 13.20 12.43
N ARG A 245 2.10 13.24 13.02
CA ARG A 245 1.73 12.38 14.15
C ARG A 245 0.86 11.24 13.64
N GLU A 246 1.26 10.02 13.92
CA GLU A 246 0.49 8.82 13.61
C GLU A 246 0.16 8.06 14.90
N LEU A 247 -0.89 7.28 14.85
CA LEU A 247 -1.27 6.36 15.92
C LEU A 247 -1.01 4.95 15.44
N LEU A 248 -0.42 4.13 16.31
CA LEU A 248 -0.40 2.69 16.19
C LEU A 248 -1.35 2.12 17.24
N ILE A 249 -2.37 1.40 16.81
CA ILE A 249 -3.47 0.92 17.63
C ILE A 249 -3.48 -0.60 17.59
N THR A 250 -3.59 -1.27 18.76
CA THR A 250 -3.54 -2.73 18.88
C THR A 250 -4.59 -3.23 19.86
N ASN A 251 -4.92 -4.55 19.80
CA ASN A 251 -5.79 -5.24 20.76
C ASN A 251 -5.00 -6.13 21.76
N TYR A 252 -3.69 -5.92 21.90
CA TYR A 252 -2.82 -6.67 22.78
C TYR A 252 -1.80 -5.76 23.44
#